data_ae38e688f7297fd77a7f500983ad7af4
#
_entry.id   ae38e688f7297fd77a7f500983ad7af4
#
_cell.length_a   1.000
_cell.length_b   1.000
_cell.length_c   1.000
_cell.angle_alpha   90.00
_cell.angle_beta   90.00
_cell.angle_gamma   90.00
#
_symmetry.space_group_name_H-M   'P 1'
#
loop_
_entity.id
_entity.type
_entity.pdbx_description
1 polymer ?
#
loop_
_entity_poly.entity_id
_entity_poly.type
_entity_poly.pdbx_seq_one_letter_code
_entity_poly.pdbx_strand_id
1 'polypeptide(L)'
;MATKFNDEARAKLVLRWKQLEEERLKREMKPMTDLEIMCRATLILKKKVEQKENLIADLQPKADYCDEVLDSTDCLTMTQVAKGLGMTVHELTQRLLKERVIYEQSGQYMLYAPYARRHYARNRTHFHRDLFGNPHTHTYLVWTERGREFIHSLFC
;
A
#
# COMPACT_ATOMS: atom_id res chain seq x y z
N MET A 1 -20.06 57.18 53.02
CA MET A 1 -18.57 57.12 52.84
C MET A 1 -18.00 55.72 52.54
N ALA A 2 -18.74 54.65 52.77
CA ALA A 2 -18.26 53.26 52.51
C ALA A 2 -18.13 52.88 51.06
N THR A 3 -18.85 53.49 50.13
CA THR A 3 -18.86 53.14 48.70
C THR A 3 -17.57 53.53 47.90
N LYS A 4 -16.97 54.68 48.24
CA LYS A 4 -15.74 55.14 47.54
C LYS A 4 -14.52 54.29 47.87
N PHE A 5 -14.40 53.77 49.09
CA PHE A 5 -13.25 52.88 49.41
C PHE A 5 -13.32 51.52 48.74
N ASN A 6 -14.52 51.03 48.45
CA ASN A 6 -14.72 49.79 47.74
C ASN A 6 -14.42 49.91 46.21
N ASP A 7 -14.66 51.09 45.62
CA ASP A 7 -14.42 51.37 44.20
C ASP A 7 -12.93 51.51 43.91
N GLU A 8 -12.15 52.16 44.81
CA GLU A 8 -10.67 52.19 44.64
C GLU A 8 -10.03 50.79 44.77
N ALA A 9 -10.50 49.97 45.68
CA ALA A 9 -10.02 48.61 45.85
C ALA A 9 -10.35 47.76 44.64
N ARG A 10 -11.55 47.90 44.05
CA ARG A 10 -11.96 47.24 42.82
C ARG A 10 -11.10 47.70 41.63
N ALA A 11 -10.86 48.99 41.49
CA ALA A 11 -10.02 49.54 40.43
C ALA A 11 -8.59 48.99 40.51
N LYS A 12 -7.99 48.92 41.68
CA LYS A 12 -6.65 48.33 41.89
C LYS A 12 -6.62 46.83 41.53
N LEU A 13 -7.65 46.06 41.88
CA LEU A 13 -7.76 44.64 41.53
C LEU A 13 -7.86 44.45 40.02
N VAL A 14 -8.67 45.24 39.33
CA VAL A 14 -8.83 45.17 37.88
C VAL A 14 -7.53 45.54 37.17
N LEU A 15 -6.83 46.58 37.65
CA LEU A 15 -5.51 46.96 37.08
C LEU A 15 -4.48 45.85 37.28
N ARG A 16 -4.44 45.25 38.48
CA ARG A 16 -3.51 44.14 38.76
C ARG A 16 -3.83 42.92 37.94
N TRP A 17 -5.12 42.60 37.77
CA TRP A 17 -5.53 41.49 36.89
C TRP A 17 -5.13 41.72 35.44
N LYS A 18 -5.36 42.91 34.89
CA LYS A 18 -4.91 43.26 33.53
C LYS A 18 -3.39 43.14 33.38
N GLN A 19 -2.62 43.61 34.36
CA GLN A 19 -1.16 43.45 34.32
C GLN A 19 -0.73 41.98 34.32
N LEU A 20 -1.34 41.13 35.12
CA LEU A 20 -1.06 39.70 35.17
C LEU A 20 -1.45 38.99 33.85
N GLU A 21 -2.56 39.41 33.28
CA GLU A 21 -3.00 38.88 31.97
C GLU A 21 -2.04 39.28 30.84
N GLU A 22 -1.59 40.52 30.80
CA GLU A 22 -0.58 41.00 29.87
C GLU A 22 0.77 40.29 30.05
N GLU A 23 1.21 40.09 31.29
CA GLU A 23 2.42 39.34 31.59
C GLU A 23 2.30 37.87 31.16
N ARG A 24 1.13 37.25 31.32
CA ARG A 24 0.83 35.91 30.86
C ARG A 24 0.88 35.80 29.35
N LEU A 25 0.20 36.72 28.67
CA LEU A 25 0.23 36.79 27.19
C LEU A 25 1.64 37.02 26.63
N LYS A 26 2.42 37.89 27.26
CA LYS A 26 3.83 38.12 26.89
C LYS A 26 4.70 36.89 27.10
N ARG A 27 4.44 36.06 28.11
CA ARG A 27 5.13 34.78 28.31
C ARG A 27 4.72 33.74 27.25
N GLU A 28 3.44 33.67 26.94
CA GLU A 28 2.91 32.74 25.89
C GLU A 28 3.34 33.15 24.50
N MET A 29 3.52 34.45 24.23
CA MET A 29 3.98 35.00 22.94
C MET A 29 5.49 35.13 22.81
N LYS A 30 6.28 34.69 23.80
CA LYS A 30 7.74 34.73 23.71
C LYS A 30 8.15 33.81 22.52
N PRO A 31 8.76 34.36 21.47
CA PRO A 31 9.19 33.54 20.37
C PRO A 31 10.16 32.47 20.88
N MET A 32 9.93 31.23 20.47
CA MET A 32 10.84 30.13 20.78
C MET A 32 12.21 30.44 20.19
N THR A 33 13.26 30.17 20.94
CA THR A 33 14.61 30.27 20.41
C THR A 33 14.84 29.22 19.32
N ASP A 34 15.73 29.50 18.37
CA ASP A 34 16.07 28.55 17.30
C ASP A 34 16.46 27.17 17.86
N LEU A 35 17.15 27.17 18.99
CA LEU A 35 17.53 25.93 19.68
C LEU A 35 16.31 25.14 20.18
N GLU A 36 15.33 25.82 20.79
CA GLU A 36 14.08 25.19 21.24
C GLU A 36 13.27 24.63 20.08
N ILE A 37 13.22 25.35 18.95
CA ILE A 37 12.57 24.90 17.72
C ILE A 37 13.26 23.63 17.19
N MET A 38 14.60 23.65 17.12
CA MET A 38 15.38 22.47 16.67
C MET A 38 15.18 21.26 17.59
N CYS A 39 15.24 21.44 18.91
CA CYS A 39 14.99 20.37 19.87
C CYS A 39 13.60 19.76 19.71
N ARG A 40 12.57 20.62 19.57
CA ARG A 40 11.19 20.16 19.38
C ARG A 40 10.99 19.43 18.05
N ALA A 41 11.60 19.95 16.96
CA ALA A 41 11.57 19.31 15.67
C ALA A 41 12.25 17.94 15.71
N THR A 42 13.40 17.82 16.33
CA THR A 42 14.14 16.57 16.50
C THR A 42 13.34 15.53 17.30
N LEU A 43 12.65 15.92 18.36
CA LEU A 43 11.79 15.04 19.15
C LEU A 43 10.60 14.53 18.33
N ILE A 44 9.98 15.41 17.54
CA ILE A 44 8.87 15.04 16.64
C ILE A 44 9.35 14.06 15.55
N LEU A 45 10.51 14.33 14.96
CA LEU A 45 11.10 13.45 13.95
C LEU A 45 11.46 12.08 14.54
N LYS A 46 12.09 12.05 15.72
CA LYS A 46 12.41 10.80 16.41
C LYS A 46 11.17 9.96 16.67
N LYS A 47 10.12 10.56 17.17
CA LYS A 47 8.84 9.87 17.39
C LYS A 47 8.23 9.33 16.09
N LYS A 48 8.32 10.09 14.99
CA LYS A 48 7.84 9.63 13.67
C LYS A 48 8.66 8.48 13.12
N VAL A 49 9.97 8.50 13.30
CA VAL A 49 10.86 7.39 12.89
C VAL A 49 10.52 6.13 13.67
N GLU A 50 10.43 6.21 14.99
CA GLU A 50 10.05 5.09 15.86
C GLU A 50 8.68 4.48 15.48
N GLN A 51 7.69 5.32 15.19
CA GLN A 51 6.39 4.85 14.71
C GLN A 51 6.48 4.11 13.37
N LYS A 52 7.31 4.60 12.45
CA LYS A 52 7.53 3.94 11.16
C LYS A 52 8.32 2.64 11.30
N GLU A 53 9.32 2.59 12.16
CA GLU A 53 10.07 1.37 12.45
C GLU A 53 9.18 0.28 13.03
N ASN A 54 8.31 0.62 13.98
CA ASN A 54 7.32 -0.31 14.53
C ASN A 54 6.36 -0.83 13.44
N LEU A 55 5.88 0.06 12.57
CA LEU A 55 5.02 -0.34 11.46
C LEU A 55 5.74 -1.26 10.46
N ILE A 56 7.00 -0.98 10.15
CA ILE A 56 7.82 -1.84 9.29
C ILE A 56 7.99 -3.22 9.95
N ALA A 57 8.31 -3.26 11.24
CA ALA A 57 8.46 -4.52 11.97
C ALA A 57 7.18 -5.36 11.98
N ASP A 58 6.01 -4.74 12.05
CA ASP A 58 4.70 -5.43 11.97
C ASP A 58 4.35 -5.91 10.55
N LEU A 59 4.81 -5.18 9.53
CA LEU A 59 4.51 -5.50 8.14
C LEU A 59 5.53 -6.45 7.51
N GLN A 60 6.78 -6.44 7.96
CA GLN A 60 7.86 -7.25 7.40
C GLN A 60 7.51 -8.75 7.33
N PRO A 61 7.04 -9.41 8.42
CA PRO A 61 6.72 -10.84 8.36
C PRO A 61 5.57 -11.16 7.39
N LYS A 62 4.66 -10.20 7.17
CA LYS A 62 3.58 -10.37 6.18
C LYS A 62 4.12 -10.24 4.75
N ALA A 63 5.04 -9.31 4.53
CA ALA A 63 5.71 -9.16 3.25
C ALA A 63 6.55 -10.39 2.91
N ASP A 64 7.35 -10.88 3.86
CA ASP A 64 8.18 -12.07 3.70
C ASP A 64 7.33 -13.32 3.37
N TYR A 65 6.22 -13.51 4.07
CA TYR A 65 5.26 -14.58 3.76
C TYR A 65 4.64 -14.42 2.36
N CYS A 66 4.23 -13.21 1.98
CA CYS A 66 3.72 -12.96 0.64
C CYS A 66 4.76 -13.26 -0.43
N ASP A 67 6.01 -12.86 -0.23
CA ASP A 67 7.09 -13.12 -1.17
C ASP A 67 7.37 -14.63 -1.31
N GLU A 68 7.36 -15.39 -0.22
CA GLU A 68 7.51 -16.84 -0.23
C GLU A 68 6.38 -17.52 -1.02
N VAL A 69 5.12 -17.12 -0.81
CA VAL A 69 3.96 -17.64 -1.55
C VAL A 69 4.01 -17.24 -3.03
N LEU A 70 4.39 -15.99 -3.33
CA LEU A 70 4.48 -15.48 -4.71
C LEU A 70 5.61 -16.14 -5.50
N ASP A 71 6.69 -16.55 -4.84
CA ASP A 71 7.81 -17.27 -5.47
C ASP A 71 7.58 -18.79 -5.55
N SER A 72 6.43 -19.28 -5.05
CA SER A 72 6.09 -20.69 -5.13
C SER A 72 6.13 -21.17 -6.59
N THR A 73 6.63 -22.40 -6.80
CA THR A 73 6.74 -23.03 -8.12
C THR A 73 5.37 -23.46 -8.68
N ASP A 74 4.34 -23.42 -7.87
CA ASP A 74 2.99 -23.80 -8.26
C ASP A 74 2.38 -22.75 -9.18
N CYS A 75 2.02 -23.23 -10.38
CA CYS A 75 1.43 -22.38 -11.40
C CYS A 75 -0.06 -22.71 -11.55
N LEU A 76 -0.86 -21.67 -11.72
CA LEU A 76 -2.30 -21.72 -11.88
C LEU A 76 -2.67 -21.69 -13.37
N THR A 77 -3.63 -22.50 -13.75
CA THR A 77 -4.22 -22.41 -15.09
C THR A 77 -5.12 -21.17 -15.20
N MET A 78 -5.36 -20.70 -16.42
CA MET A 78 -6.31 -19.61 -16.69
C MET A 78 -7.69 -19.87 -16.05
N THR A 79 -8.12 -21.13 -16.05
CA THR A 79 -9.40 -21.54 -15.43
C THR A 79 -9.39 -21.34 -13.91
N GLN A 80 -8.29 -21.66 -13.23
CA GLN A 80 -8.18 -21.49 -11.78
C GLN A 80 -8.17 -20.01 -11.40
N VAL A 81 -7.45 -19.19 -12.14
CA VAL A 81 -7.42 -17.74 -11.92
C VAL A 81 -8.79 -17.13 -12.16
N ALA A 82 -9.46 -17.47 -13.28
CA ALA A 82 -10.80 -16.97 -13.59
C ALA A 82 -11.82 -17.34 -12.50
N LYS A 83 -11.82 -18.58 -12.02
CA LYS A 83 -12.67 -19.03 -10.93
C LYS A 83 -12.40 -18.30 -9.62
N GLY A 84 -11.13 -18.03 -9.31
CA GLY A 84 -10.75 -17.23 -8.14
C GLY A 84 -11.29 -15.80 -8.16
N LEU A 85 -11.51 -15.24 -9.36
CA LEU A 85 -12.08 -13.90 -9.57
C LEU A 85 -13.61 -13.91 -9.80
N GLY A 86 -14.25 -15.08 -9.70
CA GLY A 86 -15.70 -15.21 -9.92
C GLY A 86 -16.14 -14.96 -11.37
N MET A 87 -15.27 -15.13 -12.34
CA MET A 87 -15.55 -14.90 -13.76
C MET A 87 -15.26 -16.13 -14.62
N THR A 88 -15.77 -16.14 -15.85
CA THR A 88 -15.48 -17.20 -16.82
C THR A 88 -14.09 -17.04 -17.43
N VAL A 89 -13.50 -18.13 -17.91
CA VAL A 89 -12.22 -18.10 -18.64
C VAL A 89 -12.29 -17.17 -19.84
N HIS A 90 -13.41 -17.19 -20.55
CA HIS A 90 -13.61 -16.34 -21.72
C HIS A 90 -13.59 -14.85 -21.36
N GLU A 91 -14.29 -14.45 -20.32
CA GLU A 91 -14.31 -13.07 -19.81
C GLU A 91 -12.93 -12.62 -19.37
N LEU A 92 -12.22 -13.44 -18.60
CA LEU A 92 -10.86 -13.14 -18.18
C LEU A 92 -9.94 -12.95 -19.37
N THR A 93 -9.99 -13.88 -20.34
CA THR A 93 -9.16 -13.82 -21.55
C THR A 93 -9.44 -12.56 -22.36
N GLN A 94 -10.72 -12.21 -22.58
CA GLN A 94 -11.10 -11.01 -23.31
C GLN A 94 -10.61 -9.72 -22.61
N ARG A 95 -10.71 -9.67 -21.28
CA ARG A 95 -10.20 -8.53 -20.49
C ARG A 95 -8.68 -8.40 -20.60
N LEU A 96 -7.94 -9.50 -20.46
CA LEU A 96 -6.49 -9.50 -20.58
C LEU A 96 -6.01 -9.13 -21.99
N LEU A 97 -6.74 -9.53 -23.05
CA LEU A 97 -6.48 -9.10 -24.42
C LEU A 97 -6.72 -7.60 -24.61
N LYS A 98 -7.84 -7.08 -24.06
CA LYS A 98 -8.19 -5.66 -24.11
C LYS A 98 -7.16 -4.78 -23.41
N GLU A 99 -6.68 -5.21 -22.25
CA GLU A 99 -5.65 -4.53 -21.47
C GLU A 99 -4.23 -4.74 -22.03
N ARG A 100 -4.10 -5.48 -23.15
CA ARG A 100 -2.82 -5.80 -23.80
C ARG A 100 -1.82 -6.45 -22.83
N VAL A 101 -2.32 -7.27 -21.93
CA VAL A 101 -1.49 -8.09 -21.05
C VAL A 101 -1.02 -9.34 -21.78
N ILE A 102 -1.95 -9.96 -22.51
CA ILE A 102 -1.69 -11.13 -23.36
C ILE A 102 -2.05 -10.85 -24.81
N TYR A 103 -1.48 -11.62 -25.71
CA TYR A 103 -1.85 -11.68 -27.12
C TYR A 103 -1.85 -13.15 -27.60
N GLU A 104 -2.56 -13.41 -28.66
CA GLU A 104 -2.60 -14.73 -29.27
C GLU A 104 -1.61 -14.83 -30.43
N GLN A 105 -0.82 -15.90 -30.45
CA GLN A 105 0.09 -16.22 -31.51
C GLN A 105 0.08 -17.73 -31.77
N SER A 106 -0.23 -18.13 -32.98
CA SER A 106 -0.26 -19.55 -33.37
C SER A 106 -1.14 -20.43 -32.48
N GLY A 107 -2.30 -19.91 -32.04
CA GLY A 107 -3.22 -20.62 -31.16
C GLY A 107 -2.78 -20.70 -29.69
N GLN A 108 -1.79 -19.93 -29.31
CA GLN A 108 -1.28 -19.87 -27.93
C GLN A 108 -1.33 -18.43 -27.40
N TYR A 109 -1.65 -18.28 -26.13
CA TYR A 109 -1.57 -16.99 -25.46
C TYR A 109 -0.17 -16.75 -24.91
N MET A 110 0.33 -15.55 -25.14
CA MET A 110 1.64 -15.09 -24.67
C MET A 110 1.53 -13.72 -24.00
N LEU A 111 2.43 -13.45 -23.06
CA LEU A 111 2.52 -12.12 -22.43
C LEU A 111 3.20 -11.11 -23.36
N TYR A 112 2.72 -9.87 -23.37
CA TYR A 112 3.47 -8.75 -23.92
C TYR A 112 4.78 -8.51 -23.18
N ALA A 113 5.78 -7.97 -23.87
CA ALA A 113 7.13 -7.78 -23.35
C ALA A 113 7.24 -7.07 -21.99
N PRO A 114 6.43 -6.05 -21.65
CA PRO A 114 6.48 -5.41 -20.34
C PRO A 114 6.13 -6.34 -19.17
N TYR A 115 5.27 -7.34 -19.43
CA TYR A 115 4.80 -8.29 -18.43
C TYR A 115 5.61 -9.58 -18.39
N ALA A 116 6.17 -9.98 -19.54
CA ALA A 116 6.96 -11.21 -19.66
C ALA A 116 8.20 -11.21 -18.74
N ARG A 117 8.82 -10.03 -18.53
CA ARG A 117 10.01 -9.88 -17.69
C ARG A 117 9.72 -9.93 -16.19
N ARG A 118 8.45 -9.87 -15.79
CA ARG A 118 8.04 -9.81 -14.37
C ARG A 118 7.68 -11.17 -13.78
N HIS A 119 7.91 -12.25 -14.54
CA HIS A 119 7.61 -13.63 -14.11
C HIS A 119 6.15 -13.89 -13.72
N TYR A 120 5.21 -13.14 -14.30
CA TYR A 120 3.78 -13.31 -14.03
C TYR A 120 3.19 -14.59 -14.56
N ALA A 121 3.76 -15.13 -15.64
CA ALA A 121 3.32 -16.40 -16.21
C ALA A 121 4.49 -17.19 -16.80
N ARG A 122 4.27 -18.46 -16.98
CA ARG A 122 5.19 -19.42 -17.59
C ARG A 122 4.45 -20.24 -18.65
N ASN A 123 5.18 -20.83 -19.59
CA ASN A 123 4.62 -21.79 -20.50
C ASN A 123 4.78 -23.20 -19.92
N ARG A 124 3.68 -23.96 -19.88
CA ARG A 124 3.68 -25.36 -19.49
C ARG A 124 3.35 -26.20 -20.71
N THR A 125 4.17 -27.19 -20.99
CA THR A 125 3.98 -28.14 -22.11
C THR A 125 3.38 -29.43 -21.57
N HIS A 126 2.26 -29.83 -22.11
CA HIS A 126 1.61 -31.10 -21.81
C HIS A 126 1.80 -32.05 -23.01
N PHE A 127 2.30 -33.22 -22.72
CA PHE A 127 2.49 -34.28 -23.69
C PHE A 127 1.36 -35.31 -23.56
N HIS A 128 0.69 -35.64 -24.64
CA HIS A 128 -0.30 -36.70 -24.68
C HIS A 128 -0.19 -37.48 -25.99
N ARG A 129 -0.71 -38.68 -25.99
CA ARG A 129 -0.82 -39.52 -27.22
C ARG A 129 -2.28 -39.55 -27.64
N ASP A 130 -2.54 -39.48 -28.94
CA ASP A 130 -3.87 -39.66 -29.49
C ASP A 130 -4.28 -41.15 -29.45
N LEU A 131 -5.51 -41.43 -29.87
CA LEU A 131 -6.06 -42.80 -29.94
C LEU A 131 -5.28 -43.73 -30.88
N PHE A 132 -4.45 -43.16 -31.77
CA PHE A 132 -3.60 -43.89 -32.74
C PHE A 132 -2.16 -44.03 -32.23
N GLY A 133 -1.86 -43.53 -31.01
CA GLY A 133 -0.52 -43.60 -30.42
C GLY A 133 0.43 -42.49 -30.84
N ASN A 134 0.01 -41.54 -31.68
CA ASN A 134 0.85 -40.44 -32.13
C ASN A 134 1.09 -39.45 -30.98
N PRO A 135 2.32 -38.96 -30.82
CA PRO A 135 2.64 -38.00 -29.78
C PRO A 135 2.13 -36.61 -30.16
N HIS A 136 1.39 -35.99 -29.28
CA HIS A 136 0.96 -34.58 -29.35
C HIS A 136 1.48 -33.79 -28.19
N THR A 137 1.96 -32.60 -28.51
CA THR A 137 2.46 -31.65 -27.51
C THR A 137 1.61 -30.39 -27.55
N HIS A 138 1.02 -30.03 -26.41
CA HIS A 138 0.26 -28.81 -26.29
C HIS A 138 0.90 -27.91 -25.23
N THR A 139 1.28 -26.70 -25.66
CA THR A 139 1.84 -25.69 -24.76
C THR A 139 0.78 -24.64 -24.45
N TYR A 140 0.62 -24.32 -23.18
CA TYR A 140 -0.34 -23.33 -22.70
C TYR A 140 0.25 -22.46 -21.60
N LEU A 141 -0.31 -21.26 -21.46
CA LEU A 141 0.10 -20.28 -20.47
C LEU A 141 -0.45 -20.67 -19.09
N VAL A 142 0.43 -20.65 -18.08
CA VAL A 142 0.08 -20.81 -16.67
C VAL A 142 0.56 -19.61 -15.89
N TRP A 143 -0.20 -19.20 -14.90
CA TRP A 143 0.07 -18.04 -14.09
C TRP A 143 0.78 -18.42 -12.80
N THR A 144 1.79 -17.66 -12.41
CA THR A 144 2.38 -17.76 -11.09
C THR A 144 1.45 -17.11 -10.06
N GLU A 145 1.69 -17.31 -8.77
CA GLU A 145 0.95 -16.58 -7.72
C GLU A 145 1.11 -15.06 -7.86
N ARG A 146 2.30 -14.60 -8.20
CA ARG A 146 2.58 -13.19 -8.53
C ARG A 146 1.77 -12.70 -9.73
N GLY A 147 1.55 -13.56 -10.71
CA GLY A 147 0.67 -13.28 -11.86
C GLY A 147 -0.80 -13.24 -11.47
N ARG A 148 -1.24 -14.11 -10.56
CA ARG A 148 -2.60 -14.07 -10.00
C ARG A 148 -2.88 -12.77 -9.26
N GLU A 149 -1.96 -12.34 -8.39
CA GLU A 149 -2.05 -11.08 -7.67
C GLU A 149 -2.12 -9.88 -8.62
N PHE A 150 -1.27 -9.88 -9.65
CA PHE A 150 -1.30 -8.84 -10.69
C PHE A 150 -2.66 -8.77 -11.39
N ILE A 151 -3.23 -9.92 -11.80
CA ILE A 151 -4.55 -9.97 -12.44
C ILE A 151 -5.63 -9.48 -11.47
N HIS A 152 -5.57 -9.88 -10.20
CA HIS A 152 -6.48 -9.40 -9.18
C HIS A 152 -6.41 -7.87 -9.04
N SER A 153 -5.22 -7.28 -9.02
CA SER A 153 -5.03 -5.83 -8.93
C SER A 153 -5.53 -5.04 -10.16
N LEU A 154 -5.71 -5.71 -11.31
CA LEU A 154 -6.24 -5.09 -12.52
C LEU A 154 -7.79 -5.05 -12.53
N PHE A 155 -8.46 -6.01 -11.87
CA PHE A 155 -9.89 -6.23 -12.04
C PHE A 155 -10.71 -6.17 -10.74
N CYS A 156 -10.07 -6.06 -9.60
CA CYS A 156 -10.65 -5.82 -8.28
C CYS A 156 -10.12 -4.54 -7.66
#